data_811b4001a550669dce280e8811e5eca8
#
_entry.id   811b4001a550669dce280e8811e5eca8
#
_cell.length_a   1.000
_cell.length_b   1.000
_cell.length_c   1.000
_cell.angle_alpha   90.00
_cell.angle_beta   90.00
_cell.angle_gamma   90.00
#
_symmetry.space_group_name_H-M   'P 1'
#
loop_
_entity.id
_entity.type
_entity.pdbx_description
1 polymer ?
#
loop_
_entity_poly.entity_id
_entity_poly.type
_entity_poly.pdbx_seq_one_letter_code
_entity_poly.pdbx_strand_id
1 'polypeptide(L)'
;MMPAELKALFTTDTPLIDVRAAVEYAQGAFPTATNLPIMDDKERESVGICYKQDGAEAAERLGHQLVSGNIRERRVQAWQTFIDQNPNAKLYCFRGGKRSELAVGWLRASGYNIARIPGGYKALRSYLLTVVDALPPLMILGGKTGNGKTDLLASLTRLVDLEKRANHRGSAFGRQIEAQPSQIDFENLLAIDFLKLGSGSTASPVVVEDEGRLIGRVSLPLPLQAAMKQAPLVLLEGDMEDRVERILKEYIIQQYAQFMARETDPELALAAHSAVFLAGIDGIRKRLGGVQHERLRACIINAFAAQAKGDLEQHREWIRDLLSNYYDPMYDYQIDMKAHRIVFRGDFDAVTEYLCGREAQAR
;
A
#
# COMPACT_ATOMS: atom_id res chain seq x y z
N MET A 1 23.98 -6.05 -11.28
CA MET A 1 23.83 -6.70 -9.96
C MET A 1 23.31 -8.10 -10.18
N MET A 2 23.84 -9.05 -9.42
CA MET A 2 23.32 -10.43 -9.42
C MET A 2 21.96 -10.46 -8.70
N PRO A 3 21.06 -11.41 -9.03
CA PRO A 3 19.75 -11.53 -8.35
C PRO A 3 19.87 -11.60 -6.82
N ALA A 4 20.89 -12.23 -6.27
CA ALA A 4 21.14 -12.29 -4.84
C ALA A 4 21.43 -10.93 -4.20
N GLU A 5 22.14 -10.04 -4.90
CA GLU A 5 22.41 -8.68 -4.42
C GLU A 5 21.15 -7.79 -4.46
N LEU A 6 20.30 -7.99 -5.48
CA LEU A 6 19.00 -7.31 -5.58
C LEU A 6 18.06 -7.78 -4.46
N LYS A 7 18.04 -9.08 -4.19
CA LYS A 7 17.30 -9.65 -3.06
C LYS A 7 17.77 -9.04 -1.75
N ALA A 8 19.06 -9.06 -1.47
CA ALA A 8 19.62 -8.51 -0.24
C ALA A 8 19.22 -7.05 -0.03
N LEU A 9 19.29 -6.22 -1.08
CA LEU A 9 18.93 -4.80 -1.03
C LEU A 9 17.53 -4.56 -0.44
N PHE A 10 16.54 -5.35 -0.87
CA PHE A 10 15.15 -5.21 -0.40
C PHE A 10 14.89 -5.94 0.91
N THR A 11 15.55 -7.07 1.16
CA THR A 11 15.33 -7.84 2.41
C THR A 11 16.02 -7.23 3.63
N THR A 12 17.07 -6.44 3.43
CA THR A 12 17.76 -5.71 4.50
C THR A 12 17.33 -4.25 4.62
N ASP A 13 16.29 -3.84 3.90
CA ASP A 13 15.81 -2.46 3.88
C ASP A 13 16.92 -1.43 3.63
N THR A 14 17.83 -1.74 2.68
CA THR A 14 18.97 -0.86 2.36
C THR A 14 18.48 0.54 2.02
N PRO A 15 18.98 1.61 2.68
CA PRO A 15 18.63 2.98 2.36
C PRO A 15 19.06 3.36 0.95
N LEU A 16 18.21 4.08 0.22
CA LEU A 16 18.43 4.41 -1.17
C LEU A 16 18.34 5.92 -1.41
N ILE A 17 19.27 6.47 -2.16
CA ILE A 17 19.18 7.80 -2.74
C ILE A 17 18.64 7.69 -4.17
N ASP A 18 17.46 8.23 -4.41
CA ASP A 18 16.90 8.37 -5.74
C ASP A 18 17.20 9.76 -6.29
N VAL A 19 18.11 9.82 -7.28
CA VAL A 19 18.50 11.10 -7.92
C VAL A 19 17.63 11.44 -9.14
N ARG A 20 16.50 10.76 -9.32
CA ARG A 20 15.50 11.15 -10.34
C ARG A 20 14.81 12.46 -9.95
N ALA A 21 14.23 13.16 -10.91
CA ALA A 21 13.39 14.31 -10.64
C ALA A 21 12.14 13.92 -9.83
N ALA A 22 11.55 14.86 -9.11
CA ALA A 22 10.42 14.61 -8.21
C ALA A 22 9.21 14.01 -8.95
N VAL A 23 8.93 14.48 -10.18
CA VAL A 23 7.88 13.93 -11.02
C VAL A 23 8.10 12.46 -11.41
N GLU A 24 9.35 12.02 -11.58
CA GLU A 24 9.68 10.61 -11.84
C GLU A 24 9.54 9.76 -10.58
N TYR A 25 9.92 10.32 -9.42
CA TYR A 25 9.80 9.67 -8.12
C TYR A 25 8.33 9.46 -7.73
N ALA A 26 7.48 10.46 -7.93
CA ALA A 26 6.05 10.41 -7.63
C ALA A 26 5.28 9.37 -8.48
N GLN A 27 5.79 8.98 -9.64
CA GLN A 27 5.20 7.91 -10.44
C GLN A 27 5.38 6.52 -9.82
N GLY A 28 6.44 6.36 -9.04
CA GLY A 28 6.73 5.13 -8.30
C GLY A 28 8.16 5.10 -7.78
N ALA A 29 8.31 4.66 -6.54
CA ALA A 29 9.56 4.59 -5.80
C ALA A 29 9.66 3.28 -5.00
N PHE A 30 10.73 3.14 -4.20
CA PHE A 30 10.88 2.04 -3.26
C PHE A 30 10.75 2.56 -1.82
N PRO A 31 10.25 1.77 -0.86
CA PRO A 31 9.94 2.24 0.50
C PRO A 31 11.13 2.88 1.23
N THR A 32 12.34 2.39 0.94
CA THR A 32 13.58 2.89 1.57
C THR A 32 14.26 4.00 0.79
N ALA A 33 13.64 4.48 -0.30
CA ALA A 33 14.21 5.51 -1.15
C ALA A 33 13.82 6.91 -0.68
N THR A 34 14.81 7.77 -0.57
CA THR A 34 14.64 9.20 -0.39
C THR A 34 14.96 9.92 -1.70
N ASN A 35 14.03 10.76 -2.15
CA ASN A 35 14.24 11.55 -3.36
C ASN A 35 15.13 12.75 -3.09
N LEU A 36 16.34 12.70 -3.59
CA LEU A 36 17.33 13.78 -3.55
C LEU A 36 17.81 14.05 -4.98
N PRO A 37 17.02 14.77 -5.78
CA PRO A 37 17.20 14.83 -7.23
C PRO A 37 18.48 15.57 -7.64
N ILE A 38 19.16 15.03 -8.68
CA ILE A 38 20.28 15.74 -9.32
C ILE A 38 19.80 16.93 -10.15
N MET A 39 18.56 16.85 -10.65
CA MET A 39 17.85 17.91 -11.39
C MET A 39 16.43 18.02 -10.88
N ASP A 40 15.92 19.23 -10.72
CA ASP A 40 14.50 19.44 -10.50
C ASP A 40 13.66 19.13 -11.76
N ASP A 41 12.34 19.24 -11.65
CA ASP A 41 11.46 18.89 -12.77
C ASP A 41 11.64 19.76 -13.99
N LYS A 42 11.89 21.08 -13.83
CA LYS A 42 12.11 22.04 -14.92
C LYS A 42 13.46 21.83 -15.60
N GLU A 43 14.51 21.63 -14.80
CA GLU A 43 15.85 21.33 -15.30
C GLU A 43 15.85 20.02 -16.09
N ARG A 44 15.20 18.98 -15.53
CA ARG A 44 15.04 17.68 -16.21
C ARG A 44 14.27 17.80 -17.52
N GLU A 45 13.20 18.61 -17.55
CA GLU A 45 12.41 18.85 -18.76
C GLU A 45 13.27 19.56 -19.82
N SER A 46 13.96 20.64 -19.46
CA SER A 46 14.84 21.40 -20.36
C SER A 46 15.94 20.53 -20.96
N VAL A 47 16.61 19.72 -20.13
CA VAL A 47 17.63 18.75 -20.58
C VAL A 47 17.01 17.68 -21.48
N GLY A 48 15.80 17.22 -21.16
CA GLY A 48 15.07 16.24 -21.98
C GLY A 48 14.67 16.76 -23.35
N ILE A 49 14.28 18.02 -23.47
CA ILE A 49 13.98 18.71 -24.74
C ILE A 49 15.26 18.86 -25.55
N CYS A 50 16.33 19.38 -24.95
CA CYS A 50 17.64 19.52 -25.59
C CYS A 50 18.17 18.17 -26.09
N TYR A 51 18.01 17.11 -25.31
CA TYR A 51 18.40 15.77 -25.75
C TYR A 51 17.70 15.31 -27.03
N LYS A 52 16.41 15.62 -27.18
CA LYS A 52 15.63 15.26 -28.36
C LYS A 52 15.97 16.11 -29.59
N GLN A 53 16.29 17.37 -29.36
CA GLN A 53 16.54 18.34 -30.44
C GLN A 53 17.99 18.35 -30.89
N ASP A 54 18.93 18.35 -29.92
CA ASP A 54 20.34 18.68 -30.16
C ASP A 54 21.29 17.51 -29.79
N GLY A 55 20.72 16.39 -29.27
CA GLY A 55 21.46 15.18 -28.95
C GLY A 55 22.10 15.15 -27.56
N ALA A 56 22.82 14.07 -27.28
CA ALA A 56 23.30 13.73 -25.94
C ALA A 56 24.34 14.74 -25.40
N GLU A 57 25.28 15.19 -26.24
CA GLU A 57 26.34 16.11 -25.81
C GLU A 57 25.82 17.48 -25.44
N ALA A 58 24.87 18.01 -26.23
CA ALA A 58 24.24 19.29 -25.95
C ALA A 58 23.45 19.24 -24.65
N ALA A 59 22.68 18.18 -24.44
CA ALA A 59 21.92 17.93 -23.21
C ALA A 59 22.84 17.82 -21.97
N GLU A 60 23.99 17.17 -22.10
CA GLU A 60 24.98 17.07 -21.02
C GLU A 60 25.56 18.45 -20.67
N ARG A 61 25.97 19.24 -21.68
CA ARG A 61 26.44 20.62 -21.47
C ARG A 61 25.38 21.47 -20.77
N LEU A 62 24.14 21.42 -21.24
CA LEU A 62 23.03 22.14 -20.62
C LEU A 62 22.81 21.70 -19.16
N GLY A 63 22.83 20.39 -18.89
CA GLY A 63 22.72 19.86 -17.55
C GLY A 63 23.80 20.39 -16.59
N HIS A 64 25.05 20.45 -17.05
CA HIS A 64 26.15 21.03 -16.28
C HIS A 64 26.00 22.54 -16.06
N GLN A 65 25.43 23.30 -17.00
CA GLN A 65 25.15 24.72 -16.83
C GLN A 65 24.03 24.94 -15.78
N LEU A 66 22.93 24.22 -15.90
CA LEU A 66 21.78 24.32 -15.00
C LEU A 66 22.14 23.89 -13.57
N VAL A 67 22.93 22.82 -13.45
CA VAL A 67 23.33 22.27 -12.15
C VAL A 67 24.79 22.63 -11.84
N SER A 68 25.04 23.90 -11.55
CA SER A 68 26.36 24.43 -11.26
C SER A 68 26.39 25.27 -9.99
N GLY A 69 27.58 25.65 -9.53
CA GLY A 69 27.80 26.52 -8.34
C GLY A 69 27.01 26.06 -7.13
N ASN A 70 26.33 27.01 -6.47
CA ASN A 70 25.56 26.78 -5.25
C ASN A 70 24.43 25.73 -5.39
N ILE A 71 23.89 25.54 -6.61
CA ILE A 71 22.85 24.52 -6.86
C ILE A 71 23.47 23.14 -6.69
N ARG A 72 24.60 22.89 -7.33
CA ARG A 72 25.33 21.63 -7.21
C ARG A 72 25.80 21.39 -5.77
N GLU A 73 26.34 22.39 -5.10
CA GLU A 73 26.84 22.30 -3.73
C GLU A 73 25.73 21.89 -2.75
N ARG A 74 24.56 22.52 -2.82
CA ARG A 74 23.40 22.16 -2.00
C ARG A 74 22.93 20.71 -2.22
N ARG A 75 22.94 20.24 -3.47
CA ARG A 75 22.54 18.85 -3.79
C ARG A 75 23.55 17.86 -3.26
N VAL A 76 24.85 18.13 -3.43
CA VAL A 76 25.92 17.31 -2.86
C VAL A 76 25.82 17.26 -1.33
N GLN A 77 25.61 18.39 -0.70
CA GLN A 77 25.45 18.48 0.76
C GLN A 77 24.23 17.65 1.25
N ALA A 78 23.11 17.70 0.54
CA ALA A 78 21.94 16.87 0.90
C ALA A 78 22.26 15.37 0.81
N TRP A 79 22.99 14.94 -0.22
CA TRP A 79 23.44 13.55 -0.34
C TRP A 79 24.43 13.16 0.76
N GLN A 80 25.38 14.03 1.13
CA GLN A 80 26.33 13.82 2.22
C GLN A 80 25.61 13.62 3.54
N THR A 81 24.66 14.51 3.86
CA THR A 81 23.84 14.42 5.08
C THR A 81 23.10 13.10 5.15
N PHE A 82 22.53 12.63 4.02
CA PHE A 82 21.85 11.35 3.98
C PHE A 82 22.82 10.18 4.18
N ILE A 83 24.00 10.21 3.56
CA ILE A 83 25.03 9.16 3.69
C ILE A 83 25.56 9.10 5.12
N ASP A 84 25.79 10.23 5.78
CA ASP A 84 26.26 10.28 7.17
C ASP A 84 25.27 9.60 8.13
N GLN A 85 23.97 9.72 7.85
CA GLN A 85 22.91 9.05 8.60
C GLN A 85 22.72 7.58 8.17
N ASN A 86 23.13 7.22 6.96
CA ASN A 86 22.90 5.92 6.34
C ASN A 86 24.18 5.41 5.65
N PRO A 87 25.19 4.92 6.39
CA PRO A 87 26.51 4.56 5.83
C PRO A 87 26.46 3.48 4.73
N ASN A 88 25.45 2.62 4.76
CA ASN A 88 25.24 1.54 3.78
C ASN A 88 24.36 1.94 2.60
N ALA A 89 24.02 3.23 2.47
CA ALA A 89 23.16 3.73 1.41
C ALA A 89 23.71 3.40 0.02
N LYS A 90 22.80 3.23 -0.94
CA LYS A 90 23.13 3.11 -2.37
C LYS A 90 22.38 4.18 -3.16
N LEU A 91 22.92 4.53 -4.33
CA LEU A 91 22.40 5.58 -5.16
C LEU A 91 21.97 5.05 -6.52
N TYR A 92 20.84 5.53 -7.03
CA TYR A 92 20.36 5.18 -8.36
C TYR A 92 19.70 6.36 -9.07
N CYS A 93 19.67 6.28 -10.40
CA CYS A 93 18.79 7.06 -11.27
C CYS A 93 17.90 6.11 -12.07
N PHE A 94 17.20 6.57 -13.10
CA PHE A 94 16.23 5.75 -13.84
C PHE A 94 16.83 4.48 -14.48
N ARG A 95 18.01 4.59 -15.13
CA ARG A 95 18.68 3.45 -15.79
C ARG A 95 20.10 3.18 -15.28
N GLY A 96 20.50 3.77 -14.15
CA GLY A 96 21.87 3.65 -13.65
C GLY A 96 22.93 4.27 -14.58
N GLY A 97 22.54 5.22 -15.42
CA GLY A 97 23.42 5.90 -16.38
C GLY A 97 23.97 7.22 -15.85
N LYS A 98 24.12 8.21 -16.77
CA LYS A 98 24.84 9.47 -16.57
C LYS A 98 24.48 10.23 -15.30
N ARG A 99 23.18 10.40 -14.99
CA ARG A 99 22.72 11.12 -13.78
C ARG A 99 23.34 10.55 -12.49
N SER A 100 23.26 9.23 -12.32
CA SER A 100 23.83 8.58 -11.12
C SER A 100 25.37 8.51 -11.18
N GLU A 101 25.97 8.46 -12.36
CA GLU A 101 27.42 8.54 -12.55
C GLU A 101 27.97 9.90 -12.10
N LEU A 102 27.35 10.99 -12.54
CA LEU A 102 27.70 12.36 -12.15
C LEU A 102 27.53 12.58 -10.64
N ALA A 103 26.40 12.12 -10.07
CA ALA A 103 26.17 12.24 -8.63
C ALA A 103 27.26 11.54 -7.80
N VAL A 104 27.61 10.31 -8.17
CA VAL A 104 28.71 9.57 -7.52
C VAL A 104 30.05 10.27 -7.74
N GLY A 105 30.30 10.82 -8.92
CA GLY A 105 31.53 11.58 -9.23
C GLY A 105 31.67 12.83 -8.34
N TRP A 106 30.59 13.59 -8.16
CA TRP A 106 30.60 14.78 -7.28
C TRP A 106 30.76 14.42 -5.82
N LEU A 107 30.11 13.35 -5.35
CA LEU A 107 30.31 12.83 -3.98
C LEU A 107 31.76 12.41 -3.75
N ARG A 108 32.37 11.70 -4.70
CA ARG A 108 33.77 11.28 -4.60
C ARG A 108 34.73 12.44 -4.58
N ALA A 109 34.48 13.48 -5.38
CA ALA A 109 35.27 14.73 -5.38
C ALA A 109 35.22 15.47 -4.04
N SER A 110 34.17 15.24 -3.24
CA SER A 110 34.01 15.78 -1.88
C SER A 110 34.34 14.78 -0.77
N GLY A 111 35.03 13.66 -1.08
CA GLY A 111 35.51 12.69 -0.10
C GLY A 111 34.54 11.58 0.29
N TYR A 112 33.35 11.52 -0.33
CA TYR A 112 32.32 10.50 -0.04
C TYR A 112 32.37 9.35 -1.06
N ASN A 113 32.19 8.13 -0.58
CA ASN A 113 32.10 6.96 -1.44
C ASN A 113 30.74 6.29 -1.27
N ILE A 114 29.98 6.17 -2.36
CA ILE A 114 28.68 5.51 -2.37
C ILE A 114 28.60 4.54 -3.55
N ALA A 115 27.95 3.39 -3.33
CA ALA A 115 27.74 2.42 -4.38
C ALA A 115 26.57 2.84 -5.29
N ARG A 116 26.82 2.87 -6.60
CA ARG A 116 25.80 3.08 -7.62
C ARG A 116 25.11 1.76 -7.95
N ILE A 117 23.79 1.79 -8.13
CA ILE A 117 23.01 0.64 -8.57
C ILE A 117 23.03 0.55 -10.11
N PRO A 118 23.68 -0.45 -10.70
CA PRO A 118 23.65 -0.67 -12.14
C PRO A 118 22.24 -0.96 -12.62
N GLY A 119 21.84 -0.36 -13.75
CA GLY A 119 20.50 -0.47 -14.29
C GLY A 119 19.43 0.37 -13.57
N GLY A 120 19.75 0.92 -12.38
CA GLY A 120 18.95 1.87 -11.62
C GLY A 120 17.53 1.40 -11.31
N TYR A 121 16.60 2.34 -11.24
CA TYR A 121 15.19 2.09 -10.97
C TYR A 121 14.59 0.98 -11.86
N LYS A 122 14.90 1.03 -13.17
CA LYS A 122 14.36 0.05 -14.11
C LYS A 122 14.76 -1.38 -13.76
N ALA A 123 16.02 -1.60 -13.39
CA ALA A 123 16.50 -2.94 -13.02
C ALA A 123 15.89 -3.41 -11.69
N LEU A 124 15.80 -2.53 -10.70
CA LEU A 124 15.16 -2.82 -9.42
C LEU A 124 13.68 -3.18 -9.60
N ARG A 125 12.95 -2.36 -10.37
CA ARG A 125 11.53 -2.62 -10.64
C ARG A 125 11.31 -3.91 -11.42
N SER A 126 12.13 -4.16 -12.46
CA SER A 126 12.05 -5.42 -13.22
C SER A 126 12.29 -6.64 -12.35
N TYR A 127 13.23 -6.55 -11.40
CA TYR A 127 13.46 -7.64 -10.43
C TYR A 127 12.23 -7.87 -9.55
N LEU A 128 11.62 -6.82 -8.99
CA LEU A 128 10.41 -6.96 -8.16
C LEU A 128 9.23 -7.56 -8.93
N LEU A 129 9.10 -7.28 -10.22
CA LEU A 129 8.08 -7.91 -11.05
C LEU A 129 8.29 -9.43 -11.14
N THR A 130 9.54 -9.91 -11.27
CA THR A 130 9.81 -11.36 -11.27
C THR A 130 9.46 -12.05 -9.95
N VAL A 131 9.49 -11.32 -8.83
CA VAL A 131 9.04 -11.86 -7.53
C VAL A 131 7.55 -12.14 -7.54
N VAL A 132 6.75 -11.22 -8.11
CA VAL A 132 5.30 -11.40 -8.21
C VAL A 132 4.92 -12.49 -9.21
N ASP A 133 5.74 -12.74 -10.23
CA ASP A 133 5.54 -13.84 -11.17
C ASP A 133 5.84 -15.22 -10.55
N ALA A 134 6.57 -15.28 -9.43
CA ALA A 134 7.01 -16.51 -8.75
C ALA A 134 6.59 -16.53 -7.28
N LEU A 135 5.29 -16.35 -7.01
CA LEU A 135 4.73 -16.31 -5.66
C LEU A 135 4.86 -17.66 -4.94
N PRO A 136 5.04 -17.64 -3.62
CA PRO A 136 4.93 -18.84 -2.78
C PRO A 136 3.48 -19.36 -2.78
N PRO A 137 3.24 -20.59 -2.30
CA PRO A 137 1.88 -21.07 -2.04
C PRO A 137 1.11 -20.07 -1.15
N LEU A 138 -0.16 -19.82 -1.48
CA LEU A 138 -1.02 -18.90 -0.76
C LEU A 138 -2.09 -19.64 0.05
N MET A 139 -2.54 -19.02 1.14
CA MET A 139 -3.76 -19.34 1.88
C MET A 139 -4.60 -18.07 1.94
N ILE A 140 -5.85 -18.15 1.55
CA ILE A 140 -6.74 -17.00 1.56
C ILE A 140 -7.50 -16.95 2.89
N LEU A 141 -7.49 -15.80 3.55
CA LEU A 141 -8.31 -15.52 4.72
C LEU A 141 -9.55 -14.74 4.27
N GLY A 142 -10.68 -15.44 4.20
CA GLY A 142 -12.00 -14.87 3.90
C GLY A 142 -12.79 -14.60 5.16
N GLY A 143 -13.91 -13.93 4.99
CA GLY A 143 -14.86 -13.61 6.07
C GLY A 143 -15.61 -12.33 5.79
N LYS A 144 -16.81 -12.22 6.34
CA LYS A 144 -17.68 -11.04 6.16
C LYS A 144 -17.03 -9.77 6.73
N THR A 145 -17.53 -8.62 6.30
CA THR A 145 -17.09 -7.32 6.84
C THR A 145 -17.28 -7.26 8.36
N GLY A 146 -16.25 -6.82 9.06
CA GLY A 146 -16.25 -6.69 10.51
C GLY A 146 -15.89 -7.97 11.29
N ASN A 147 -15.62 -9.11 10.64
CA ASN A 147 -15.26 -10.36 11.35
C ASN A 147 -13.89 -10.32 12.06
N GLY A 148 -13.08 -9.25 11.87
CA GLY A 148 -11.78 -9.12 12.54
C GLY A 148 -10.62 -9.76 11.77
N LYS A 149 -10.72 -9.88 10.44
CA LYS A 149 -9.62 -10.41 9.60
C LYS A 149 -8.30 -9.67 9.84
N THR A 150 -8.33 -8.35 9.93
CA THR A 150 -7.15 -7.51 10.16
C THR A 150 -6.49 -7.80 11.51
N ASP A 151 -7.29 -7.96 12.57
CA ASP A 151 -6.79 -8.30 13.90
C ASP A 151 -6.15 -9.70 13.88
N LEU A 152 -6.78 -10.65 13.18
CA LEU A 152 -6.27 -12.01 13.05
C LEU A 152 -4.95 -12.02 12.27
N LEU A 153 -4.87 -11.30 11.16
CA LEU A 153 -3.63 -11.19 10.39
C LEU A 153 -2.48 -10.65 11.23
N ALA A 154 -2.73 -9.71 12.15
CA ALA A 154 -1.71 -9.17 13.03
C ALA A 154 -1.08 -10.23 13.98
N SER A 155 -1.75 -11.37 14.21
CA SER A 155 -1.24 -12.48 15.00
C SER A 155 -0.34 -13.45 14.22
N LEU A 156 -0.33 -13.38 12.90
CA LEU A 156 0.43 -14.28 12.02
C LEU A 156 1.82 -13.74 11.69
N THR A 157 2.75 -14.62 11.39
CA THR A 157 4.13 -14.27 10.98
C THR A 157 4.37 -14.35 9.48
N ARG A 158 3.57 -15.17 8.77
CA ARG A 158 3.67 -15.36 7.31
C ARG A 158 2.44 -14.83 6.59
N LEU A 159 2.35 -13.51 6.51
CA LEU A 159 1.21 -12.83 5.90
C LEU A 159 1.65 -11.70 4.96
N VAL A 160 0.80 -11.34 4.02
CA VAL A 160 0.84 -10.07 3.30
C VAL A 160 -0.53 -9.41 3.44
N ASP A 161 -0.56 -8.28 4.14
CA ASP A 161 -1.75 -7.47 4.39
C ASP A 161 -2.01 -6.56 3.18
N LEU A 162 -2.93 -6.96 2.33
CA LEU A 162 -3.25 -6.29 1.08
C LEU A 162 -3.92 -4.94 1.31
N GLU A 163 -4.84 -4.86 2.27
CA GLU A 163 -5.55 -3.63 2.63
C GLU A 163 -4.59 -2.57 3.19
N LYS A 164 -3.68 -2.98 4.09
CA LYS A 164 -2.65 -2.10 4.63
C LYS A 164 -1.72 -1.57 3.54
N ARG A 165 -1.28 -2.42 2.61
CA ARG A 165 -0.41 -1.99 1.49
C ARG A 165 -1.14 -1.09 0.51
N ALA A 166 -2.43 -1.27 0.34
CA ALA A 166 -3.29 -0.39 -0.44
C ALA A 166 -3.63 0.92 0.29
N ASN A 167 -3.36 1.05 1.59
CA ASN A 167 -3.87 2.09 2.47
C ASN A 167 -5.39 2.29 2.28
N HIS A 168 -6.14 1.18 2.33
CA HIS A 168 -7.58 1.16 2.09
C HIS A 168 -8.19 -0.11 2.65
N ARG A 169 -9.23 0.01 3.46
CA ARG A 169 -10.02 -1.14 3.89
C ARG A 169 -10.95 -1.56 2.76
N GLY A 170 -10.94 -2.77 2.29
CA GLY A 170 -11.59 -3.27 1.08
C GLY A 170 -13.07 -2.93 0.84
N SER A 171 -13.71 -2.15 1.71
CA SER A 171 -15.12 -1.76 1.65
C SER A 171 -15.35 -0.41 0.93
N ALA A 172 -16.61 -0.10 0.59
CA ALA A 172 -17.00 1.21 0.05
C ALA A 172 -16.69 2.38 1.00
N PHE A 173 -16.57 2.11 2.29
CA PHE A 173 -16.23 3.07 3.36
C PHE A 173 -14.76 2.98 3.78
N GLY A 174 -13.97 2.18 3.08
CA GLY A 174 -12.59 1.83 3.46
C GLY A 174 -11.54 2.90 3.20
N ARG A 175 -11.94 4.09 2.67
CA ARG A 175 -11.03 5.18 2.39
C ARG A 175 -10.36 5.68 3.67
N GLN A 176 -9.03 5.73 3.64
CA GLN A 176 -8.22 6.29 4.73
C GLN A 176 -7.99 7.80 4.52
N ILE A 177 -7.54 8.47 5.58
CA ILE A 177 -7.22 9.92 5.54
C ILE A 177 -6.04 10.18 4.61
N GLU A 178 -5.00 9.33 4.70
CA GLU A 178 -3.88 9.38 3.77
C GLU A 178 -4.28 8.84 2.41
N ALA A 179 -3.70 9.42 1.37
CA ALA A 179 -3.94 8.93 0.00
C ALA A 179 -3.40 7.51 -0.18
N GLN A 180 -4.09 6.75 -1.03
CA GLN A 180 -3.56 5.47 -1.49
C GLN A 180 -2.24 5.66 -2.26
N PRO A 181 -1.33 4.69 -2.18
CA PRO A 181 -0.11 4.70 -2.98
C PRO A 181 -0.41 4.75 -4.48
N SER A 182 0.60 5.09 -5.29
CA SER A 182 0.51 4.86 -6.72
C SER A 182 0.39 3.36 -7.01
N GLN A 183 -0.11 2.98 -8.19
CA GLN A 183 -0.16 1.57 -8.60
C GLN A 183 1.22 0.89 -8.52
N ILE A 184 2.25 1.63 -8.93
CA ILE A 184 3.62 1.11 -8.94
C ILE A 184 4.16 0.94 -7.51
N ASP A 185 3.89 1.88 -6.61
CA ASP A 185 4.31 1.78 -5.21
C ASP A 185 3.62 0.61 -4.51
N PHE A 186 2.32 0.43 -4.75
CA PHE A 186 1.56 -0.70 -4.23
C PHE A 186 2.17 -2.04 -4.68
N GLU A 187 2.45 -2.19 -5.97
CA GLU A 187 3.08 -3.40 -6.51
C GLU A 187 4.50 -3.62 -5.97
N ASN A 188 5.29 -2.54 -5.80
CA ASN A 188 6.62 -2.63 -5.20
C ASN A 188 6.54 -3.11 -3.74
N LEU A 189 5.60 -2.56 -2.95
CA LEU A 189 5.38 -2.96 -1.56
C LEU A 189 5.02 -4.44 -1.46
N LEU A 190 4.05 -4.91 -2.26
CA LEU A 190 3.66 -6.32 -2.29
C LEU A 190 4.82 -7.24 -2.66
N ALA A 191 5.57 -6.90 -3.72
CA ALA A 191 6.71 -7.68 -4.14
C ALA A 191 7.79 -7.78 -3.06
N ILE A 192 8.05 -6.69 -2.35
CA ILE A 192 9.03 -6.67 -1.24
C ILE A 192 8.54 -7.52 -0.07
N ASP A 193 7.25 -7.49 0.27
CA ASP A 193 6.71 -8.34 1.33
C ASP A 193 6.86 -9.82 0.99
N PHE A 194 6.44 -10.23 -0.20
CA PHE A 194 6.63 -11.61 -0.65
C PHE A 194 8.11 -12.01 -0.69
N LEU A 195 8.99 -11.10 -1.10
CA LEU A 195 10.43 -11.35 -1.13
C LEU A 195 11.01 -11.58 0.27
N LYS A 196 10.58 -10.79 1.27
CA LYS A 196 10.99 -10.93 2.67
C LYS A 196 10.52 -12.24 3.28
N LEU A 197 9.32 -12.70 2.92
CA LEU A 197 8.78 -13.98 3.37
C LEU A 197 9.49 -15.19 2.74
N GLY A 198 10.23 -14.96 1.68
CA GLY A 198 11.03 -15.98 0.99
C GLY A 198 10.22 -16.84 0.01
N SER A 199 10.78 -17.03 -1.17
CA SER A 199 10.20 -17.86 -2.25
C SER A 199 10.51 -19.37 -2.10
N GLY A 200 11.20 -19.77 -1.04
CA GLY A 200 11.86 -21.08 -1.00
C GLY A 200 11.45 -22.03 0.11
N SER A 201 10.66 -21.63 1.09
CA SER A 201 10.17 -22.58 2.09
C SER A 201 8.85 -23.16 1.61
N THR A 202 8.90 -24.38 1.15
CA THR A 202 7.75 -25.13 0.61
C THR A 202 6.74 -25.58 1.66
N ALA A 203 6.98 -25.29 2.92
CA ALA A 203 6.25 -25.92 4.01
C ALA A 203 5.02 -25.12 4.49
N SER A 204 5.05 -23.78 4.50
CA SER A 204 3.90 -22.98 4.98
C SER A 204 3.45 -21.95 3.95
N PRO A 205 2.16 -21.91 3.61
CA PRO A 205 1.62 -20.89 2.70
C PRO A 205 1.69 -19.50 3.33
N VAL A 206 1.75 -18.48 2.46
CA VAL A 206 1.58 -17.07 2.87
C VAL A 206 0.09 -16.75 2.95
N VAL A 207 -0.35 -16.22 4.08
CA VAL A 207 -1.75 -15.81 4.26
C VAL A 207 -1.96 -14.44 3.63
N VAL A 208 -3.02 -14.31 2.84
CA VAL A 208 -3.49 -13.04 2.25
C VAL A 208 -5.00 -12.92 2.39
N GLU A 209 -5.51 -11.70 2.42
CA GLU A 209 -6.95 -11.44 2.51
C GLU A 209 -7.68 -11.84 1.22
N ASP A 210 -8.96 -12.23 1.36
CA ASP A 210 -9.85 -12.52 0.23
C ASP A 210 -10.32 -11.23 -0.44
N GLU A 211 -9.41 -10.55 -1.11
CA GLU A 211 -9.69 -9.31 -1.79
C GLU A 211 -10.04 -9.51 -3.27
N GLY A 212 -10.84 -8.59 -3.80
CA GLY A 212 -11.18 -8.55 -5.21
C GLY A 212 -10.04 -7.99 -6.07
N ARG A 213 -10.32 -7.79 -7.36
CA ARG A 213 -9.34 -7.21 -8.30
C ARG A 213 -8.84 -5.84 -7.88
N LEU A 214 -9.69 -5.04 -7.25
CA LEU A 214 -9.40 -3.65 -6.85
C LEU A 214 -9.56 -3.50 -5.35
N ILE A 215 -8.60 -2.81 -4.73
CA ILE A 215 -8.68 -2.31 -3.36
C ILE A 215 -8.65 -0.77 -3.45
N GLY A 216 -9.81 -0.14 -3.35
CA GLY A 216 -9.96 1.27 -3.69
C GLY A 216 -9.57 1.53 -5.16
N ARG A 217 -8.48 2.31 -5.37
CA ARG A 217 -8.00 2.69 -6.71
C ARG A 217 -6.87 1.80 -7.25
N VAL A 218 -6.23 0.99 -6.40
CA VAL A 218 -5.14 0.12 -6.82
C VAL A 218 -5.64 -1.26 -7.19
N SER A 219 -5.02 -1.88 -8.19
CA SER A 219 -5.35 -3.22 -8.64
C SER A 219 -4.30 -4.23 -8.18
N LEU A 220 -4.76 -5.40 -7.78
CA LEU A 220 -3.85 -6.52 -7.52
C LEU A 220 -3.12 -6.92 -8.82
N PRO A 221 -1.82 -7.25 -8.76
CA PRO A 221 -1.10 -7.79 -9.91
C PRO A 221 -1.77 -9.05 -10.46
N LEU A 222 -1.80 -9.20 -11.79
CA LEU A 222 -2.47 -10.34 -12.43
C LEU A 222 -1.98 -11.72 -11.96
N PRO A 223 -0.65 -11.94 -11.76
CA PRO A 223 -0.18 -13.21 -11.21
C PRO A 223 -0.71 -13.49 -9.80
N LEU A 224 -0.80 -12.46 -8.95
CA LEU A 224 -1.36 -12.60 -7.60
C LEU A 224 -2.85 -12.94 -7.66
N GLN A 225 -3.63 -12.26 -8.51
CA GLN A 225 -5.05 -12.59 -8.73
C GLN A 225 -5.24 -14.04 -9.18
N ALA A 226 -4.39 -14.53 -10.09
CA ALA A 226 -4.44 -15.89 -10.59
C ALA A 226 -4.11 -16.91 -9.47
N ALA A 227 -3.07 -16.66 -8.69
CA ALA A 227 -2.69 -17.49 -7.56
C ALA A 227 -3.77 -17.53 -6.47
N MET A 228 -4.35 -16.38 -6.12
CA MET A 228 -5.43 -16.27 -5.14
C MET A 228 -6.69 -17.07 -5.54
N LYS A 229 -7.01 -17.11 -6.83
CA LYS A 229 -8.16 -17.87 -7.33
C LYS A 229 -8.03 -19.38 -7.16
N GLN A 230 -6.81 -19.90 -7.10
CA GLN A 230 -6.52 -21.33 -6.95
C GLN A 230 -6.20 -21.72 -5.50
N ALA A 231 -5.89 -20.76 -4.66
CA ALA A 231 -5.46 -21.01 -3.29
C ALA A 231 -6.61 -21.50 -2.39
N PRO A 232 -6.33 -22.36 -1.40
CA PRO A 232 -7.30 -22.76 -0.39
C PRO A 232 -7.78 -21.56 0.42
N LEU A 233 -9.03 -21.63 0.89
CA LEU A 233 -9.72 -20.58 1.62
C LEU A 233 -10.01 -21.01 3.05
N VAL A 234 -9.60 -20.21 4.02
CA VAL A 234 -10.00 -20.28 5.42
C VAL A 234 -11.03 -19.18 5.68
N LEU A 235 -12.17 -19.54 6.23
CA LEU A 235 -13.29 -18.63 6.44
C LEU A 235 -13.42 -18.28 7.93
N LEU A 236 -13.21 -17.00 8.23
CA LEU A 236 -13.45 -16.43 9.55
C LEU A 236 -14.93 -16.07 9.69
N GLU A 237 -15.57 -16.65 10.71
CA GLU A 237 -16.96 -16.39 11.08
C GLU A 237 -17.02 -15.52 12.34
N GLY A 238 -18.06 -14.72 12.47
CA GLY A 238 -18.24 -13.83 13.61
C GLY A 238 -19.70 -13.45 13.81
N ASP A 239 -20.06 -13.20 15.06
CA ASP A 239 -21.39 -12.76 15.46
C ASP A 239 -21.70 -11.35 14.90
N MET A 240 -22.98 -11.08 14.65
CA MET A 240 -23.43 -9.80 14.09
C MET A 240 -23.10 -8.63 15.01
N GLU A 241 -23.33 -8.80 16.32
CA GLU A 241 -23.13 -7.70 17.27
C GLU A 241 -21.64 -7.39 17.44
N ASP A 242 -20.77 -8.41 17.49
CA ASP A 242 -19.32 -8.21 17.53
C ASP A 242 -18.82 -7.47 16.29
N ARG A 243 -19.40 -7.77 15.12
CA ARG A 243 -19.08 -7.10 13.87
C ARG A 243 -19.52 -5.62 13.86
N VAL A 244 -20.70 -5.35 14.39
CA VAL A 244 -21.23 -3.97 14.54
C VAL A 244 -20.32 -3.16 15.46
N GLU A 245 -19.95 -3.71 16.62
CA GLU A 245 -19.08 -3.03 17.59
C GLU A 245 -17.68 -2.80 17.01
N ARG A 246 -17.12 -3.78 16.29
CA ARG A 246 -15.81 -3.62 15.64
C ARG A 246 -15.85 -2.52 14.58
N ILE A 247 -16.88 -2.48 13.74
CA ILE A 247 -17.03 -1.43 12.73
C ILE A 247 -17.23 -0.08 13.39
N LEU A 248 -18.04 0.03 14.44
CA LEU A 248 -18.20 1.25 15.22
C LEU A 248 -16.86 1.74 15.76
N LYS A 249 -16.11 0.85 16.40
CA LYS A 249 -14.79 1.17 16.95
C LYS A 249 -13.81 1.65 15.87
N GLU A 250 -13.67 0.90 14.78
CA GLU A 250 -12.64 1.14 13.78
C GLU A 250 -12.99 2.32 12.85
N TYR A 251 -14.23 2.37 12.37
CA TYR A 251 -14.62 3.34 11.35
C TYR A 251 -15.21 4.63 11.95
N ILE A 252 -15.86 4.55 13.11
CA ILE A 252 -16.47 5.74 13.71
C ILE A 252 -15.52 6.35 14.76
N ILE A 253 -15.08 5.57 15.75
CA ILE A 253 -14.32 6.12 16.88
C ILE A 253 -12.86 6.38 16.48
N GLN A 254 -12.16 5.36 16.00
CA GLN A 254 -10.72 5.48 15.70
C GLN A 254 -10.46 6.38 14.49
N GLN A 255 -11.28 6.29 13.44
CA GLN A 255 -11.12 7.16 12.28
C GLN A 255 -11.44 8.63 12.62
N TYR A 256 -12.45 8.90 13.45
CA TYR A 256 -12.71 10.26 13.93
C TYR A 256 -11.52 10.81 14.72
N ALA A 257 -10.91 10.02 15.60
CA ALA A 257 -9.71 10.44 16.32
C ALA A 257 -8.54 10.83 15.38
N GLN A 258 -8.42 10.17 14.24
CA GLN A 258 -7.44 10.54 13.21
C GLN A 258 -7.78 11.88 12.53
N PHE A 259 -9.07 12.17 12.29
CA PHE A 259 -9.49 13.48 11.79
C PHE A 259 -9.20 14.58 12.81
N MET A 260 -9.50 14.35 14.09
CA MET A 260 -9.19 15.28 15.19
C MET A 260 -7.68 15.55 15.36
N ALA A 261 -6.82 14.59 15.02
CA ALA A 261 -5.38 14.80 15.07
C ALA A 261 -4.85 15.76 13.97
N ARG A 262 -5.63 15.96 12.90
CA ARG A 262 -5.28 16.86 11.78
C ARG A 262 -5.98 18.19 11.81
N GLU A 263 -7.21 18.18 12.31
CA GLU A 263 -8.08 19.35 12.36
C GLU A 263 -8.35 19.71 13.84
N THR A 264 -7.97 20.89 14.23
CA THR A 264 -8.11 21.34 15.62
C THR A 264 -9.55 21.70 15.99
N ASP A 265 -10.39 21.98 14.98
CA ASP A 265 -11.80 22.25 15.15
C ASP A 265 -12.62 20.95 15.10
N PRO A 266 -13.27 20.55 16.22
CA PRO A 266 -14.07 19.33 16.27
C PRO A 266 -15.24 19.30 15.27
N GLU A 267 -15.85 20.45 14.95
CA GLU A 267 -16.95 20.51 13.99
C GLU A 267 -16.44 20.25 12.57
N LEU A 268 -15.31 20.83 12.20
CA LEU A 268 -14.67 20.59 10.90
C LEU A 268 -14.18 19.16 10.78
N ALA A 269 -13.58 18.60 11.83
CA ALA A 269 -13.16 17.20 11.88
C ALA A 269 -14.34 16.24 11.68
N LEU A 270 -15.46 16.49 12.36
CA LEU A 270 -16.68 15.69 12.24
C LEU A 270 -17.32 15.81 10.86
N ALA A 271 -17.36 17.02 10.30
CA ALA A 271 -17.86 17.25 8.95
C ALA A 271 -17.03 16.52 7.90
N ALA A 272 -15.70 16.58 7.99
CA ALA A 272 -14.78 15.86 7.10
C ALA A 272 -14.96 14.33 7.23
N HIS A 273 -15.09 13.83 8.45
CA HIS A 273 -15.34 12.40 8.71
C HIS A 273 -16.69 11.97 8.13
N SER A 274 -17.78 12.72 8.39
CA SER A 274 -19.11 12.46 7.81
C SER A 274 -19.07 12.42 6.28
N ALA A 275 -18.33 13.32 5.65
CA ALA A 275 -18.20 13.36 4.19
C ALA A 275 -17.63 12.07 3.58
N VAL A 276 -16.74 11.38 4.28
CA VAL A 276 -16.21 10.07 3.84
C VAL A 276 -17.32 9.03 3.77
N PHE A 277 -18.19 8.99 4.79
CA PHE A 277 -19.32 8.04 4.82
C PHE A 277 -20.40 8.36 3.80
N LEU A 278 -20.71 9.64 3.62
CA LEU A 278 -21.66 10.08 2.59
C LEU A 278 -21.14 9.75 1.20
N ALA A 279 -19.86 9.95 0.93
CA ALA A 279 -19.26 9.54 -0.33
C ALA A 279 -19.27 8.00 -0.53
N GLY A 280 -19.08 7.25 0.55
CA GLY A 280 -19.13 5.78 0.55
C GLY A 280 -20.53 5.26 0.18
N ILE A 281 -21.58 5.76 0.85
CA ILE A 281 -22.96 5.34 0.58
C ILE A 281 -23.40 5.77 -0.83
N ASP A 282 -23.01 6.95 -1.28
CA ASP A 282 -23.29 7.45 -2.63
C ASP A 282 -22.59 6.58 -3.70
N GLY A 283 -21.40 6.07 -3.41
CA GLY A 283 -20.65 5.16 -4.28
C GLY A 283 -21.34 3.82 -4.56
N ILE A 284 -22.17 3.35 -3.62
CA ILE A 284 -22.91 2.07 -3.76
C ILE A 284 -24.40 2.25 -4.14
N ARG A 285 -24.84 3.48 -4.42
CA ARG A 285 -26.24 3.81 -4.75
C ARG A 285 -26.87 2.88 -5.78
N LYS A 286 -26.16 2.57 -6.85
CA LYS A 286 -26.67 1.70 -7.93
C LYS A 286 -26.96 0.26 -7.45
N ARG A 287 -26.18 -0.24 -6.48
CA ARG A 287 -26.33 -1.59 -5.94
C ARG A 287 -27.38 -1.65 -4.84
N LEU A 288 -27.50 -0.59 -4.03
CA LEU A 288 -28.53 -0.47 -2.98
C LEU A 288 -29.93 -0.23 -3.53
N GLY A 289 -30.04 0.43 -4.69
CA GLY A 289 -31.30 0.98 -5.18
C GLY A 289 -31.65 2.33 -4.52
N GLY A 290 -32.44 3.14 -5.22
CA GLY A 290 -32.69 4.54 -4.83
C GLY A 290 -33.31 4.69 -3.44
N VAL A 291 -34.37 3.94 -3.15
CA VAL A 291 -35.12 4.03 -1.87
C VAL A 291 -34.24 3.67 -0.68
N GLN A 292 -33.52 2.55 -0.76
CA GLN A 292 -32.65 2.10 0.33
C GLN A 292 -31.45 3.04 0.53
N HIS A 293 -30.89 3.55 -0.57
CA HIS A 293 -29.84 4.55 -0.52
C HIS A 293 -30.27 5.83 0.21
N GLU A 294 -31.44 6.41 -0.15
CA GLU A 294 -31.94 7.62 0.49
C GLU A 294 -32.20 7.42 1.98
N ARG A 295 -32.77 6.27 2.34
CA ARG A 295 -33.03 5.92 3.74
C ARG A 295 -31.72 5.80 4.55
N LEU A 296 -30.76 5.00 4.08
CA LEU A 296 -29.48 4.81 4.78
C LEU A 296 -28.67 6.11 4.84
N ARG A 297 -28.69 6.89 3.78
CA ARG A 297 -28.02 8.18 3.74
C ARG A 297 -28.58 9.14 4.80
N ALA A 298 -29.91 9.19 4.99
CA ALA A 298 -30.55 9.96 6.05
C ALA A 298 -30.16 9.44 7.44
N CYS A 299 -30.14 8.12 7.65
CA CYS A 299 -29.69 7.50 8.90
C CYS A 299 -28.24 7.89 9.25
N ILE A 300 -27.33 7.88 8.27
CA ILE A 300 -25.93 8.27 8.45
C ILE A 300 -25.84 9.75 8.86
N ILE A 301 -26.58 10.66 8.19
CA ILE A 301 -26.60 12.09 8.53
C ILE A 301 -27.08 12.30 9.99
N ASN A 302 -28.16 11.63 10.39
CA ASN A 302 -28.71 11.72 11.74
C ASN A 302 -27.73 11.17 12.78
N ALA A 303 -27.04 10.04 12.47
CA ALA A 303 -26.06 9.45 13.36
C ALA A 303 -24.86 10.38 13.61
N PHE A 304 -24.35 11.08 12.58
CA PHE A 304 -23.30 12.08 12.76
C PHE A 304 -23.79 13.31 13.53
N ALA A 305 -25.05 13.72 13.35
CA ALA A 305 -25.65 14.80 14.15
C ALA A 305 -25.82 14.40 15.63
N ALA A 306 -26.09 13.13 15.92
CA ALA A 306 -26.15 12.59 17.27
C ALA A 306 -24.72 12.46 17.88
N GLN A 307 -23.75 12.03 17.10
CA GLN A 307 -22.34 11.95 17.51
C GLN A 307 -21.77 13.32 17.94
N ALA A 308 -22.19 14.42 17.29
CA ALA A 308 -21.84 15.77 17.72
C ALA A 308 -22.28 16.08 19.17
N LYS A 309 -23.27 15.34 19.68
CA LYS A 309 -23.80 15.43 21.06
C LYS A 309 -23.30 14.32 21.97
N GLY A 310 -22.37 13.47 21.50
CA GLY A 310 -21.80 12.36 22.25
C GLY A 310 -22.60 11.05 22.18
N ASP A 311 -23.64 10.96 21.33
CA ASP A 311 -24.46 9.75 21.15
C ASP A 311 -23.97 8.96 19.92
N LEU A 312 -23.59 7.68 20.12
CA LEU A 312 -23.12 6.78 19.07
C LEU A 312 -24.13 5.65 18.73
N GLU A 313 -25.27 5.57 19.42
CA GLU A 313 -26.24 4.47 19.24
C GLU A 313 -26.81 4.42 17.82
N GLN A 314 -27.06 5.59 17.22
CA GLN A 314 -27.60 5.65 15.86
C GLN A 314 -26.60 5.12 14.81
N HIS A 315 -25.30 5.08 15.11
CA HIS A 315 -24.32 4.43 14.21
C HIS A 315 -24.50 2.91 14.18
N ARG A 316 -24.82 2.26 15.31
CA ARG A 316 -25.05 0.82 15.34
C ARG A 316 -26.22 0.39 14.46
N GLU A 317 -27.27 1.18 14.42
CA GLU A 317 -28.48 0.89 13.65
C GLU A 317 -28.19 0.81 12.13
N TRP A 318 -27.60 1.85 11.56
CA TRP A 318 -27.31 1.85 10.12
C TRP A 318 -26.18 0.88 9.75
N ILE A 319 -25.19 0.64 10.64
CA ILE A 319 -24.15 -0.36 10.44
C ILE A 319 -24.78 -1.75 10.34
N ARG A 320 -25.63 -2.13 11.30
CA ARG A 320 -26.31 -3.42 11.29
C ARG A 320 -27.18 -3.60 10.05
N ASP A 321 -27.92 -2.58 9.68
CA ASP A 321 -28.76 -2.59 8.47
C ASP A 321 -27.93 -2.78 7.20
N LEU A 322 -26.83 -2.05 7.06
CA LEU A 322 -25.94 -2.16 5.91
C LEU A 322 -25.26 -3.54 5.84
N LEU A 323 -24.86 -4.09 6.99
CA LEU A 323 -24.32 -5.44 7.06
C LEU A 323 -25.35 -6.48 6.61
N SER A 324 -26.52 -6.47 7.21
CA SER A 324 -27.56 -7.50 6.99
C SER A 324 -28.15 -7.45 5.59
N ASN A 325 -28.40 -6.24 5.05
CA ASN A 325 -29.20 -6.08 3.84
C ASN A 325 -28.38 -5.79 2.57
N TYR A 326 -27.08 -5.49 2.72
CA TYR A 326 -26.21 -5.23 1.58
C TYR A 326 -24.97 -6.13 1.56
N TYR A 327 -24.16 -6.08 2.63
CA TYR A 327 -22.88 -6.80 2.63
C TYR A 327 -23.08 -8.31 2.76
N ASP A 328 -23.86 -8.78 3.71
CA ASP A 328 -24.00 -10.22 3.98
C ASP A 328 -24.55 -11.01 2.81
N PRO A 329 -25.62 -10.57 2.12
CA PRO A 329 -26.10 -11.27 0.93
C PRO A 329 -25.06 -11.35 -0.18
N MET A 330 -24.25 -10.30 -0.34
CA MET A 330 -23.16 -10.29 -1.32
C MET A 330 -22.04 -11.26 -0.95
N TYR A 331 -21.64 -11.29 0.33
CA TYR A 331 -20.61 -12.20 0.81
C TYR A 331 -21.06 -13.66 0.78
N ASP A 332 -22.30 -13.95 1.16
CA ASP A 332 -22.86 -15.30 1.15
C ASP A 332 -22.81 -15.88 -0.27
N TYR A 333 -23.25 -15.10 -1.27
CA TYR A 333 -23.12 -15.48 -2.67
C TYR A 333 -21.65 -15.75 -3.09
N GLN A 334 -20.70 -14.88 -2.68
CA GLN A 334 -19.29 -15.07 -3.00
C GLN A 334 -18.66 -16.28 -2.30
N ILE A 335 -19.06 -16.55 -1.07
CA ILE A 335 -18.62 -17.70 -0.29
C ILE A 335 -19.10 -19.00 -0.93
N ASP A 336 -20.37 -19.04 -1.35
CA ASP A 336 -20.96 -20.19 -2.04
C ASP A 336 -20.22 -20.51 -3.34
N MET A 337 -19.90 -19.50 -4.13
CA MET A 337 -19.10 -19.66 -5.35
C MET A 337 -17.70 -20.22 -5.09
N LYS A 338 -17.14 -20.00 -3.91
CA LYS A 338 -15.81 -20.44 -3.47
C LYS A 338 -15.84 -21.67 -2.55
N ALA A 339 -17.04 -22.26 -2.31
CA ALA A 339 -17.23 -23.33 -1.31
C ALA A 339 -16.28 -24.53 -1.51
N HIS A 340 -15.98 -24.87 -2.77
CA HIS A 340 -15.07 -25.96 -3.13
C HIS A 340 -13.60 -25.74 -2.71
N ARG A 341 -13.21 -24.52 -2.32
CA ARG A 341 -11.86 -24.18 -1.86
C ARG A 341 -11.76 -24.01 -0.35
N ILE A 342 -12.90 -24.02 0.35
CA ILE A 342 -12.91 -23.82 1.80
C ILE A 342 -12.34 -25.06 2.48
N VAL A 343 -11.21 -24.89 3.14
CA VAL A 343 -10.51 -25.97 3.88
C VAL A 343 -10.73 -25.90 5.39
N PHE A 344 -11.17 -24.75 5.89
CA PHE A 344 -11.49 -24.57 7.31
C PHE A 344 -12.49 -23.43 7.49
N ARG A 345 -13.35 -23.53 8.52
CA ARG A 345 -14.27 -22.49 8.99
C ARG A 345 -14.25 -22.46 10.50
N GLY A 346 -14.33 -21.27 11.09
CA GLY A 346 -14.44 -21.14 12.53
C GLY A 346 -14.48 -19.68 12.98
N ASP A 347 -14.61 -19.51 14.26
CA ASP A 347 -14.46 -18.22 14.93
C ASP A 347 -13.01 -17.75 14.97
N PHE A 348 -12.77 -16.62 15.61
CA PHE A 348 -11.44 -15.98 15.68
C PHE A 348 -10.38 -16.92 16.29
N ASP A 349 -10.70 -17.58 17.41
CA ASP A 349 -9.73 -18.42 18.12
C ASP A 349 -9.43 -19.70 17.33
N ALA A 350 -10.44 -20.37 16.80
CA ALA A 350 -10.28 -21.57 16.00
C ALA A 350 -9.49 -21.33 14.71
N VAL A 351 -9.77 -20.22 14.00
CA VAL A 351 -9.04 -19.86 12.78
C VAL A 351 -7.59 -19.47 13.10
N THR A 352 -7.36 -18.75 14.18
CA THR A 352 -6.01 -18.39 14.64
C THR A 352 -5.20 -19.66 14.95
N GLU A 353 -5.76 -20.60 15.73
CA GLU A 353 -5.10 -21.87 16.04
C GLU A 353 -4.79 -22.69 14.78
N TYR A 354 -5.75 -22.80 13.87
CA TYR A 354 -5.55 -23.49 12.59
C TYR A 354 -4.41 -22.91 11.76
N LEU A 355 -4.34 -21.59 11.61
CA LEU A 355 -3.30 -20.92 10.79
C LEU A 355 -1.93 -20.95 11.50
N CYS A 356 -1.87 -20.66 12.80
CA CYS A 356 -0.63 -20.72 13.59
C CYS A 356 -0.08 -22.16 13.67
N GLY A 357 -0.94 -23.17 13.82
CA GLY A 357 -0.55 -24.57 13.82
C GLY A 357 0.13 -24.98 12.50
N ARG A 358 -0.34 -24.50 11.37
CA ARG A 358 0.28 -24.71 10.06
C ARG A 358 1.64 -23.99 9.90
N GLU A 359 1.78 -22.80 10.48
CA GLU A 359 3.08 -22.13 10.52
C GLU A 359 4.10 -22.90 11.35
N ALA A 360 3.69 -23.47 12.47
CA ALA A 360 4.55 -24.24 13.36
C ALA A 360 5.01 -25.59 12.76
N GLN A 361 4.13 -26.29 12.05
CA GLN A 361 4.47 -27.56 11.37
C GLN A 361 5.45 -27.39 10.21
N ALA A 362 5.64 -26.18 9.75
CA ALA A 362 6.47 -25.85 8.61
C ALA A 362 7.87 -25.32 8.99
N ARG A 363 8.14 -25.15 10.28
CA ARG A 363 9.46 -24.77 10.83
C ARG A 363 10.26 -26.02 11.16
#